data_27b39df186d1e8f6d2d456347ef1279f
#
_entry.id   27b39df186d1e8f6d2d456347ef1279f
#
_cell.length_a   1.000
_cell.length_b   1.000
_cell.length_c   1.000
_cell.angle_alpha   90.00
_cell.angle_beta   90.00
_cell.angle_gamma   90.00
#
_symmetry.space_group_name_H-M   'P 1'
#
loop_
_entity.id
_entity.type
_entity.pdbx_description
1 polymer ?
#
loop_
_entity_poly.entity_id
_entity_poly.type
_entity_poly.pdbx_seq_one_letter_code
_entity_poly.pdbx_strand_id
1 'polypeptide(L)'
;TPQNLYNKPCNQFVAGFIGSPQMNFIDAIVEVSGEDAYLLTGTYRLKLPVAKAKTLIAAGYNKKTVVLGVRPEDIHDSEVFISSSPNSVIKSKIKVYELLGAEVFLYFDVDGAQMTARVNPRTILRTGDEGIFALDMDKVHIFDKETEKAIVN
;
A
#
# COMPACT_ATOMS: atom_id res chain seq x y z
N THR A 1 11.23 15.93 -12.80
CA THR A 1 11.84 14.80 -13.49
C THR A 1 10.97 13.56 -13.38
N PRO A 2 11.08 12.59 -14.27
CA PRO A 2 10.34 11.33 -14.16
C PRO A 2 10.60 10.62 -12.83
N GLN A 3 11.83 10.65 -12.33
CA GLN A 3 12.19 10.04 -11.06
C GLN A 3 11.46 10.70 -9.88
N ASN A 4 11.35 12.03 -9.89
CA ASN A 4 10.63 12.75 -8.85
C ASN A 4 9.13 12.46 -8.90
N LEU A 5 8.56 12.36 -10.10
CA LEU A 5 7.14 12.01 -10.25
C LEU A 5 6.84 10.61 -9.72
N TYR A 6 7.78 9.68 -9.87
CA TYR A 6 7.65 8.33 -9.32
C TYR A 6 7.76 8.32 -7.80
N ASN A 7 8.82 8.94 -7.26
CA ASN A 7 9.14 8.89 -5.83
C ASN A 7 8.23 9.81 -4.99
N LYS A 8 7.85 10.97 -5.52
CA LYS A 8 7.04 11.97 -4.81
C LYS A 8 5.94 12.50 -5.71
N PRO A 9 4.93 11.69 -6.03
CA PRO A 9 3.82 12.16 -6.85
C PRO A 9 3.06 13.27 -6.12
N CYS A 10 2.72 14.34 -6.84
CA CYS A 10 2.02 15.49 -6.26
C CYS A 10 0.52 15.21 -6.04
N ASN A 11 -0.04 14.26 -6.73
CA ASN A 11 -1.43 13.85 -6.56
C ASN A 11 -1.65 12.41 -7.00
N GLN A 12 -2.84 11.89 -6.72
CA GLN A 12 -3.23 10.51 -7.02
C GLN A 12 -3.20 10.21 -8.52
N PHE A 13 -3.58 11.17 -9.36
CA PHE A 13 -3.55 11.00 -10.82
C PHE A 13 -2.12 10.73 -11.31
N VAL A 14 -1.17 11.56 -10.87
CA VAL A 14 0.25 11.38 -11.25
C VAL A 14 0.76 10.03 -10.72
N ALA A 15 0.44 9.68 -9.48
CA ALA A 15 0.85 8.42 -8.88
C ALA A 15 0.32 7.20 -9.67
N GLY A 16 -0.93 7.26 -10.12
CA GLY A 16 -1.54 6.19 -10.91
C GLY A 16 -1.01 6.12 -12.34
N PHE A 17 -0.64 7.28 -12.91
CA PHE A 17 -0.15 7.36 -14.28
C PHE A 17 1.30 6.88 -14.41
N ILE A 18 2.13 7.16 -13.40
CA ILE A 18 3.56 6.82 -13.43
C ILE A 18 3.78 5.42 -12.82
N GLY A 19 4.28 4.54 -13.64
CA GLY A 19 4.60 3.17 -13.21
C GLY A 19 3.80 2.12 -13.98
N SER A 20 4.38 0.92 -14.11
CA SER A 20 3.74 -0.23 -14.74
C SER A 20 4.14 -1.50 -13.96
N PRO A 21 3.19 -2.20 -13.29
CA PRO A 21 1.77 -1.82 -13.19
C PRO A 21 1.56 -0.57 -12.32
N GLN A 22 0.37 -0.03 -12.41
CA GLN A 22 0.00 1.20 -11.69
C GLN A 22 0.01 1.00 -10.17
N MET A 23 0.16 2.11 -9.44
CA MET A 23 0.03 2.13 -7.98
C MET A 23 -1.34 1.60 -7.55
N ASN A 24 -1.35 0.85 -6.47
CA ASN A 24 -2.58 0.42 -5.84
C ASN A 24 -3.15 1.55 -4.99
N PHE A 25 -4.45 1.75 -5.05
CA PHE A 25 -5.15 2.73 -4.23
C PHE A 25 -6.24 2.05 -3.41
N ILE A 26 -6.30 2.37 -2.14
CA ILE A 26 -7.35 1.86 -1.25
C ILE A 26 -7.72 2.94 -0.23
N ASP A 27 -9.02 3.09 0.01
CA ASP A 27 -9.50 4.00 1.04
C ASP A 27 -9.14 3.47 2.42
N ALA A 28 -8.74 4.38 3.30
CA ALA A 28 -8.41 4.05 4.68
C ALA A 28 -8.84 5.19 5.60
N ILE A 29 -9.17 4.84 6.84
CA ILE A 29 -9.52 5.83 7.87
C ILE A 29 -8.31 6.02 8.77
N VAL A 30 -7.95 7.28 9.02
CA VAL A 30 -6.83 7.62 9.90
C VAL A 30 -7.25 7.48 11.36
N GLU A 31 -6.45 6.76 12.14
CA GLU A 31 -6.62 6.65 13.58
C GLU A 31 -5.35 7.14 14.27
N VAL A 32 -5.47 8.22 15.02
CA VAL A 32 -4.35 8.75 15.82
C VAL A 32 -4.45 8.22 17.24
N SER A 33 -3.33 7.70 17.75
CA SER A 33 -3.22 7.22 19.13
C SER A 33 -1.92 7.76 19.72
N GLY A 34 -2.01 8.83 20.52
CA GLY A 34 -0.83 9.52 21.02
C GLY A 34 -0.05 10.15 19.87
N GLU A 35 1.21 9.75 19.71
CA GLU A 35 2.08 10.22 18.63
C GLU A 35 2.05 9.27 17.42
N ASP A 36 1.34 8.16 17.53
CA ASP A 36 1.23 7.15 16.48
C ASP A 36 0.02 7.42 15.61
N ALA A 37 0.11 7.03 14.34
CA ALA A 37 -1.00 7.05 13.41
C ALA A 37 -1.10 5.72 12.69
N TYR A 38 -2.32 5.28 12.47
CA TYR A 38 -2.66 4.05 11.80
C TYR A 38 -3.62 4.32 10.66
N LEU A 39 -3.57 3.48 9.65
CA LEU A 39 -4.54 3.46 8.57
C LEU A 39 -5.42 2.22 8.73
N LEU A 40 -6.72 2.44 8.87
CA LEU A 40 -7.70 1.37 9.02
C LEU A 40 -8.34 1.08 7.66
N THR A 41 -8.17 -0.13 7.18
CA THR A 41 -8.80 -0.59 5.94
C THR A 41 -9.31 -2.02 6.14
N GLY A 42 -10.62 -2.22 5.93
CA GLY A 42 -11.27 -3.48 6.29
C GLY A 42 -11.03 -3.80 7.76
N THR A 43 -10.49 -4.97 8.04
CA THR A 43 -10.14 -5.39 9.41
C THR A 43 -8.69 -5.09 9.76
N TYR A 44 -7.94 -4.45 8.87
CA TYR A 44 -6.51 -4.20 9.04
C TYR A 44 -6.25 -2.85 9.67
N ARG A 45 -5.21 -2.79 10.49
CA ARG A 45 -4.75 -1.60 11.17
C ARG A 45 -3.25 -1.46 10.89
N LEU A 46 -2.94 -0.61 9.91
CA LEU A 46 -1.58 -0.48 9.39
C LEU A 46 -0.88 0.69 10.06
N LYS A 47 0.22 0.44 10.74
CA LYS A 47 0.96 1.47 11.47
C LYS A 47 1.84 2.27 10.51
N LEU A 48 1.76 3.59 10.60
CA LEU A 48 2.63 4.49 9.83
C LEU A 48 3.98 4.69 10.53
N PRO A 49 5.06 4.83 9.75
CA PRO A 49 6.34 5.29 10.31
C PRO A 49 6.19 6.67 10.97
N VAL A 50 7.04 6.95 11.94
CA VAL A 50 6.94 8.16 12.77
C VAL A 50 6.89 9.44 11.94
N ALA A 51 7.75 9.57 10.93
CA ALA A 51 7.79 10.78 10.10
C ALA A 51 6.50 10.99 9.32
N LYS A 52 5.95 9.92 8.75
CA LYS A 52 4.68 9.98 8.01
C LYS A 52 3.51 10.25 8.96
N ALA A 53 3.52 9.66 10.14
CA ALA A 53 2.52 9.89 11.17
C ALA A 53 2.48 11.35 11.58
N LYS A 54 3.64 11.95 11.84
CA LYS A 54 3.73 13.36 12.22
C LYS A 54 3.12 14.29 11.17
N THR A 55 3.44 14.07 9.91
CA THR A 55 2.91 14.87 8.82
C THR A 55 1.39 14.76 8.74
N LEU A 56 0.87 13.56 8.83
CA LEU A 56 -0.56 13.30 8.74
C LEU A 56 -1.34 13.88 9.92
N ILE A 57 -0.81 13.73 11.12
CA ILE A 57 -1.40 14.28 12.35
C ILE A 57 -1.42 15.80 12.30
N ALA A 58 -0.30 16.42 11.92
CA ALA A 58 -0.19 17.88 11.84
C ALA A 58 -1.15 18.47 10.80
N ALA A 59 -1.45 17.72 9.74
CA ALA A 59 -2.39 18.14 8.71
C ALA A 59 -3.87 17.97 9.12
N GLY A 60 -4.15 17.41 10.29
CA GLY A 60 -5.51 17.35 10.84
C GLY A 60 -6.39 16.24 10.30
N TYR A 61 -5.81 15.10 9.93
CA TYR A 61 -6.57 14.00 9.27
C TYR A 61 -7.11 12.94 10.24
N ASN A 62 -6.96 13.11 11.53
CA ASN A 62 -7.50 12.12 12.48
C ASN A 62 -8.99 11.86 12.21
N LYS A 63 -9.36 10.58 12.12
CA LYS A 63 -10.72 10.10 11.87
C LYS A 63 -11.25 10.39 10.46
N LYS A 64 -10.41 10.91 9.57
CA LYS A 64 -10.79 11.19 8.18
C LYS A 64 -10.41 10.03 7.26
N THR A 65 -11.19 9.89 6.19
CA THR A 65 -10.86 8.96 5.11
C THR A 65 -9.82 9.58 4.20
N VAL A 66 -8.79 8.79 3.90
CA VAL A 66 -7.73 9.14 2.96
C VAL A 66 -7.60 8.02 1.93
N VAL A 67 -6.78 8.24 0.91
CA VAL A 67 -6.43 7.20 -0.06
C VAL A 67 -4.99 6.78 0.20
N LEU A 68 -4.81 5.50 0.50
CA LEU A 68 -3.49 4.88 0.64
C LEU A 68 -3.03 4.43 -0.74
N GLY A 69 -1.86 4.90 -1.16
CA GLY A 69 -1.21 4.47 -2.39
C GLY A 69 0.00 3.60 -2.07
N VAL A 70 0.07 2.42 -2.65
CA VAL A 70 1.20 1.51 -2.49
C VAL A 70 1.52 0.86 -3.82
N ARG A 71 2.79 0.89 -4.21
CA ARG A 71 3.22 0.29 -5.47
C ARG A 71 3.27 -1.23 -5.36
N PRO A 72 3.03 -1.95 -6.47
CA PRO A 72 3.04 -3.42 -6.44
C PRO A 72 4.35 -4.02 -5.91
N GLU A 73 5.49 -3.40 -6.21
CA GLU A 73 6.81 -3.86 -5.73
C GLU A 73 7.02 -3.64 -4.23
N ASP A 74 6.17 -2.85 -3.59
CA ASP A 74 6.25 -2.56 -2.16
C ASP A 74 5.28 -3.41 -1.33
N ILE A 75 4.66 -4.39 -1.95
CA ILE A 75 3.86 -5.42 -1.30
C ILE A 75 4.66 -6.73 -1.36
N HIS A 76 5.10 -7.22 -0.21
CA HIS A 76 6.04 -8.33 -0.12
C HIS A 76 5.39 -9.60 0.45
N ASP A 77 5.70 -10.75 -0.14
CA ASP A 77 5.27 -12.06 0.35
C ASP A 77 6.40 -12.84 1.06
N SER A 78 7.57 -12.23 1.19
CA SER A 78 8.73 -12.83 1.85
C SER A 78 8.49 -13.00 3.34
N GLU A 79 8.79 -14.19 3.88
CA GLU A 79 8.66 -14.46 5.31
C GLU A 79 9.54 -13.55 6.16
N VAL A 80 10.73 -13.21 5.66
CA VAL A 80 11.67 -12.32 6.36
C VAL A 80 11.06 -10.93 6.48
N PHE A 81 10.49 -10.40 5.40
CA PHE A 81 9.86 -9.08 5.42
C PHE A 81 8.61 -9.07 6.31
N ILE A 82 7.76 -10.09 6.18
CA ILE A 82 6.54 -10.22 6.98
C ILE A 82 6.87 -10.29 8.48
N SER A 83 7.87 -11.07 8.86
CA SER A 83 8.29 -11.20 10.26
C SER A 83 8.83 -9.91 10.84
N SER A 84 9.50 -9.09 10.01
CA SER A 84 10.06 -7.80 10.44
C SER A 84 9.04 -6.66 10.43
N SER A 85 7.82 -6.90 9.92
CA SER A 85 6.82 -5.85 9.73
C SER A 85 5.44 -6.27 10.25
N PRO A 86 5.33 -6.68 11.54
CA PRO A 86 4.08 -7.27 12.06
C PRO A 86 2.89 -6.31 12.06
N ASN A 87 3.14 -5.01 11.98
CA ASN A 87 2.09 -3.97 12.01
C ASN A 87 1.67 -3.51 10.61
N SER A 88 2.06 -4.24 9.56
CA SER A 88 1.73 -3.89 8.17
C SER A 88 1.34 -5.12 7.34
N VAL A 89 0.80 -6.14 7.99
CA VAL A 89 0.46 -7.43 7.36
C VAL A 89 -1.00 -7.45 6.95
N ILE A 90 -1.25 -7.91 5.73
CA ILE A 90 -2.59 -8.18 5.21
C ILE A 90 -2.68 -9.62 4.71
N LYS A 91 -3.89 -10.14 4.59
CA LYS A 91 -4.16 -11.47 4.06
C LYS A 91 -5.26 -11.39 3.02
N SER A 92 -5.11 -12.12 1.93
CA SER A 92 -6.17 -12.21 0.94
C SER A 92 -5.98 -13.44 0.07
N LYS A 93 -7.08 -13.93 -0.48
CA LYS A 93 -7.05 -15.03 -1.42
C LYS A 93 -6.56 -14.52 -2.78
N ILE A 94 -5.60 -15.24 -3.37
CA ILE A 94 -5.08 -14.91 -4.69
C ILE A 94 -6.14 -15.24 -5.75
N LYS A 95 -6.58 -14.23 -6.48
CA LYS A 95 -7.55 -14.39 -7.55
C LYS A 95 -6.91 -14.75 -8.87
N VAL A 96 -5.75 -14.18 -9.17
CA VAL A 96 -5.01 -14.42 -10.40
C VAL A 96 -3.52 -14.45 -10.10
N TYR A 97 -2.83 -15.42 -10.67
CA TYR A 97 -1.39 -15.52 -10.73
C TYR A 97 -0.96 -15.30 -12.18
N GLU A 98 -0.02 -14.40 -12.40
CA GLU A 98 0.43 -14.08 -13.75
C GLU A 98 1.95 -14.01 -13.80
N LEU A 99 2.55 -14.82 -14.69
CA LEU A 99 3.99 -14.77 -14.92
C LEU A 99 4.23 -14.00 -16.22
N LEU A 100 4.88 -12.84 -16.10
CA LEU A 100 5.23 -11.99 -17.23
C LEU A 100 6.75 -11.83 -17.27
N GLY A 101 7.39 -12.54 -18.21
CA GLY A 101 8.85 -12.56 -18.30
C GLY A 101 9.45 -13.13 -17.03
N ALA A 102 10.28 -12.33 -16.35
CA ALA A 102 10.95 -12.73 -15.11
C ALA A 102 10.23 -12.25 -13.86
N GLU A 103 8.98 -11.74 -13.98
CA GLU A 103 8.23 -11.16 -12.88
C GLU A 103 6.90 -11.89 -12.66
N VAL A 104 6.49 -12.01 -11.40
CA VAL A 104 5.20 -12.58 -11.04
C VAL A 104 4.33 -11.49 -10.45
N PHE A 105 3.09 -11.39 -10.96
CA PHE A 105 2.08 -10.50 -10.43
C PHE A 105 0.97 -11.32 -9.80
N LEU A 106 0.60 -10.94 -8.58
CA LEU A 106 -0.50 -11.55 -7.83
C LEU A 106 -1.61 -10.53 -7.68
N TYR A 107 -2.83 -10.93 -8.03
CA TYR A 107 -4.01 -10.06 -7.95
C TYR A 107 -4.94 -10.59 -6.88
N PHE A 108 -5.37 -9.69 -5.99
CA PHE A 108 -6.24 -10.02 -4.87
C PHE A 108 -7.05 -8.80 -4.46
N ASP A 109 -8.09 -9.00 -3.65
CA ASP A 109 -8.91 -7.89 -3.15
C ASP A 109 -8.64 -7.66 -1.66
N VAL A 110 -8.66 -6.38 -1.27
CA VAL A 110 -8.65 -5.97 0.14
C VAL A 110 -9.79 -4.99 0.32
N ASP A 111 -10.76 -5.35 1.15
CA ASP A 111 -11.94 -4.52 1.43
C ASP A 111 -12.62 -4.00 0.15
N GLY A 112 -12.76 -4.89 -0.85
CA GLY A 112 -13.39 -4.57 -2.13
C GLY A 112 -12.48 -3.86 -3.14
N ALA A 113 -11.30 -3.43 -2.75
CA ALA A 113 -10.34 -2.81 -3.66
C ALA A 113 -9.43 -3.85 -4.28
N GLN A 114 -9.24 -3.79 -5.60
CA GLN A 114 -8.34 -4.67 -6.30
C GLN A 114 -6.89 -4.24 -6.06
N MET A 115 -6.06 -5.19 -5.65
CA MET A 115 -4.64 -4.98 -5.37
C MET A 115 -3.80 -5.85 -6.28
N THR A 116 -2.63 -5.33 -6.62
CA THR A 116 -1.62 -6.05 -7.40
C THR A 116 -0.30 -6.03 -6.64
N ALA A 117 0.29 -7.20 -6.40
CA ALA A 117 1.63 -7.32 -5.85
C ALA A 117 2.57 -7.87 -6.92
N ARG A 118 3.79 -7.31 -6.98
CA ARG A 118 4.86 -7.85 -7.80
C ARG A 118 5.85 -8.55 -6.88
N VAL A 119 5.95 -9.86 -7.06
CA VAL A 119 6.75 -10.70 -6.17
C VAL A 119 7.79 -11.50 -6.94
N ASN A 120 8.72 -12.09 -6.21
CA ASN A 120 9.77 -12.90 -6.80
C ASN A 120 9.16 -14.14 -7.48
N PRO A 121 9.68 -14.56 -8.65
CA PRO A 121 9.21 -15.78 -9.33
C PRO A 121 9.34 -17.06 -8.50
N ARG A 122 10.11 -17.03 -7.42
CA ARG A 122 10.22 -18.17 -6.49
C ARG A 122 9.02 -18.32 -5.56
N THR A 123 8.06 -17.38 -5.63
CA THR A 123 6.84 -17.48 -4.80
C THR A 123 6.15 -18.82 -4.99
N ILE A 124 5.66 -19.39 -3.89
CA ILE A 124 4.86 -20.61 -3.92
C ILE A 124 3.36 -20.32 -4.07
N LEU A 125 2.97 -19.04 -4.00
CA LEU A 125 1.57 -18.63 -4.09
C LEU A 125 1.02 -18.83 -5.50
N ARG A 126 -0.19 -19.37 -5.56
CA ARG A 126 -0.92 -19.61 -6.81
C ARG A 126 -2.38 -19.19 -6.65
N THR A 127 -3.08 -19.08 -7.76
CA THR A 127 -4.51 -18.80 -7.76
C THR A 127 -5.26 -19.72 -6.81
N GLY A 128 -6.06 -19.14 -5.93
CA GLY A 128 -6.84 -19.86 -4.93
C GLY A 128 -6.17 -19.98 -3.56
N ASP A 129 -4.85 -19.72 -3.48
CA ASP A 129 -4.14 -19.76 -2.21
C ASP A 129 -4.44 -18.54 -1.35
N GLU A 130 -4.36 -18.71 -0.04
CA GLU A 130 -4.40 -17.61 0.92
C GLU A 130 -3.03 -16.94 0.98
N GLY A 131 -2.94 -15.72 0.46
CA GLY A 131 -1.69 -14.96 0.48
C GLY A 131 -1.56 -14.14 1.76
N ILE A 132 -0.36 -14.12 2.32
CA ILE A 132 0.02 -13.22 3.42
C ILE A 132 1.04 -12.24 2.87
N PHE A 133 0.78 -10.94 3.05
CA PHE A 133 1.64 -9.90 2.53
C PHE A 133 1.95 -8.86 3.59
N ALA A 134 3.13 -8.28 3.50
CA ALA A 134 3.47 -7.09 4.28
C ALA A 134 3.70 -5.92 3.32
N LEU A 135 3.15 -4.76 3.68
CA LEU A 135 3.37 -3.53 2.94
C LEU A 135 4.61 -2.82 3.48
N ASP A 136 5.44 -2.30 2.58
CA ASP A 136 6.54 -1.43 2.98
C ASP A 136 5.97 -0.04 3.26
N MET A 137 5.64 0.20 4.53
CA MET A 137 4.98 1.44 4.96
C MET A 137 5.91 2.65 4.87
N ASP A 138 7.22 2.46 4.75
CA ASP A 138 8.16 3.56 4.49
C ASP A 138 7.98 4.15 3.09
N LYS A 139 7.42 3.38 2.18
CA LYS A 139 7.27 3.76 0.76
C LYS A 139 5.85 4.08 0.35
N VAL A 140 4.89 4.03 1.27
CA VAL A 140 3.50 4.35 0.93
C VAL A 140 3.30 5.84 0.73
N HIS A 141 2.24 6.17 0.00
CA HIS A 141 1.79 7.53 -0.22
C HIS A 141 0.37 7.68 0.31
N ILE A 142 0.03 8.87 0.79
CA ILE A 142 -1.30 9.14 1.30
C ILE A 142 -1.83 10.40 0.62
N PHE A 143 -3.04 10.28 0.07
CA PHE A 143 -3.70 11.36 -0.68
C PHE A 143 -4.99 11.77 0.03
N ASP A 144 -5.31 13.06 -0.09
CA ASP A 144 -6.59 13.58 0.36
C ASP A 144 -7.71 12.96 -0.50
N LYS A 145 -8.75 12.47 0.15
CA LYS A 145 -9.83 11.76 -0.53
C LYS A 145 -10.62 12.66 -1.48
N GLU A 146 -10.82 13.93 -1.13
CA GLU A 146 -11.61 14.87 -1.92
C GLU A 146 -10.80 15.57 -2.99
N THR A 147 -9.62 16.10 -2.63
CA THR A 147 -8.77 16.87 -3.55
C THR A 147 -7.83 16.00 -4.38
N GLU A 148 -7.59 14.75 -3.96
CA GLU A 148 -6.63 13.81 -4.52
C GLU A 148 -5.18 14.28 -4.44
N LYS A 149 -4.91 15.37 -3.71
CA LYS A 149 -3.55 15.88 -3.51
C LYS A 149 -2.79 15.02 -2.51
N ALA A 150 -1.48 14.90 -2.74
CA ALA A 150 -0.60 14.19 -1.81
C ALA A 150 -0.51 14.91 -0.47
N ILE A 151 -0.73 14.17 0.61
CA ILE A 151 -0.53 14.63 2.00
C ILE A 151 0.82 14.15 2.48
N VAL A 152 1.13 12.89 2.20
CA VAL A 152 2.35 12.21 2.63
C VAL A 152 2.92 11.42 1.45
N ASN A 153 4.22 11.56 1.21
CA ASN A 153 4.94 10.80 0.21
C ASN A 153 6.03 9.93 0.82
#